data_8d3b6e5999a02e8463b08ef50edf9a6b
#
_entry.id   8d3b6e5999a02e8463b08ef50edf9a6b
#
_cell.length_a   1.000
_cell.length_b   1.000
_cell.length_c   1.000
_cell.angle_alpha   90.00
_cell.angle_beta   90.00
_cell.angle_gamma   90.00
#
_symmetry.space_group_name_H-M   'P 1'
#
loop_
_entity.id
_entity.type
_entity.pdbx_description
1 polymer ?
#
loop_
_entity_poly.entity_id
_entity_poly.type
_entity_poly.pdbx_seq_one_letter_code
_entity_poly.pdbx_strand_id
1 'polypeptide(L)'
;MELPKDFLHEIESLLGSDEANALCHALTETEVPTSVRINPLKHPSALPPTESEVPWCETGMYLKERPKFTYDPMFHAGCYYVQEAASMFIEQAYRTITTDFVPQRLLDLCAAPGGKSTLWRSLLPTGTLLVANEPIRQRAQVLAENLTKWGQPDVVCTSAYPEEFAPLGSFFDVIATDVPCSGEGMFRKDEGAVNEWSIQAVDACAARQWDIVQSVWPALREGGYLV
;
A
#
# COMPACT_ATOMS: atom_id res chain seq x y z
N MET A 1 -16.41 -15.06 -13.71
CA MET A 1 -15.58 -15.64 -12.63
C MET A 1 -16.51 -16.08 -11.50
N GLU A 2 -16.34 -17.30 -10.97
CA GLU A 2 -17.15 -17.80 -9.85
C GLU A 2 -16.34 -17.66 -8.56
N LEU A 3 -16.89 -16.97 -7.55
CA LEU A 3 -16.24 -16.80 -6.26
C LEU A 3 -16.37 -18.06 -5.39
N PRO A 4 -15.39 -18.35 -4.49
CA PRO A 4 -15.46 -19.53 -3.61
C PRO A 4 -16.69 -19.48 -2.70
N LYS A 5 -17.35 -20.62 -2.50
CA LYS A 5 -18.58 -20.69 -1.68
C LYS A 5 -18.33 -20.28 -0.23
N ASP A 6 -17.19 -20.68 0.30
CA ASP A 6 -16.80 -20.33 1.68
C ASP A 6 -16.57 -18.82 1.82
N PHE A 7 -15.97 -18.16 0.79
CA PHE A 7 -15.84 -16.71 0.75
C PHE A 7 -17.21 -16.02 0.76
N LEU A 8 -18.15 -16.48 -0.09
CA LEU A 8 -19.50 -15.92 -0.14
C LEU A 8 -20.20 -16.02 1.22
N HIS A 9 -20.07 -17.15 1.89
CA HIS A 9 -20.67 -17.37 3.21
C HIS A 9 -20.06 -16.46 4.27
N GLU A 10 -18.73 -16.32 4.31
CA GLU A 10 -18.08 -15.41 5.25
C GLU A 10 -18.46 -13.95 5.04
N ILE A 11 -18.43 -13.48 3.79
CA ILE A 11 -18.77 -12.09 3.47
C ILE A 11 -20.25 -11.80 3.79
N GLU A 12 -21.17 -12.72 3.51
CA GLU A 12 -22.56 -12.57 3.91
C GLU A 12 -22.75 -12.52 5.43
N SER A 13 -22.01 -13.34 6.16
CA SER A 13 -22.01 -13.34 7.62
C SER A 13 -21.48 -12.04 8.22
N LEU A 14 -20.47 -11.43 7.59
CA LEU A 14 -19.82 -10.22 8.07
C LEU A 14 -20.57 -8.94 7.73
N LEU A 15 -21.06 -8.83 6.49
CA LEU A 15 -21.63 -7.60 5.93
C LEU A 15 -23.15 -7.62 5.84
N GLY A 16 -23.80 -8.78 5.91
CA GLY A 16 -25.19 -8.97 5.55
C GLY A 16 -25.36 -9.10 4.04
N SER A 17 -26.55 -9.61 3.63
CA SER A 17 -26.79 -10.02 2.24
C SER A 17 -26.68 -8.88 1.22
N ASP A 18 -27.14 -7.67 1.55
CA ASP A 18 -27.16 -6.55 0.60
C ASP A 18 -25.75 -6.06 0.26
N GLU A 19 -24.92 -5.81 1.28
CA GLU A 19 -23.53 -5.36 1.10
C GLU A 19 -22.64 -6.47 0.54
N ALA A 20 -22.86 -7.73 0.93
CA ALA A 20 -22.16 -8.88 0.37
C ALA A 20 -22.43 -9.02 -1.14
N ASN A 21 -23.69 -8.90 -1.57
CA ASN A 21 -24.04 -8.91 -2.98
C ASN A 21 -23.42 -7.76 -3.76
N ALA A 22 -23.41 -6.55 -3.19
CA ALA A 22 -22.78 -5.39 -3.81
C ALA A 22 -21.26 -5.59 -3.97
N LEU A 23 -20.59 -6.13 -2.95
CA LEU A 23 -19.17 -6.47 -3.02
C LEU A 23 -18.88 -7.55 -4.07
N CYS A 24 -19.66 -8.64 -4.08
CA CYS A 24 -19.51 -9.71 -5.07
C CYS A 24 -19.70 -9.20 -6.50
N HIS A 25 -20.72 -8.36 -6.74
CA HIS A 25 -20.91 -7.72 -8.03
C HIS A 25 -19.71 -6.84 -8.41
N ALA A 26 -19.19 -6.05 -7.49
CA ALA A 26 -17.99 -5.22 -7.71
C ALA A 26 -16.75 -6.05 -8.02
N LEU A 27 -16.61 -7.24 -7.44
CA LEU A 27 -15.47 -8.12 -7.69
C LEU A 27 -15.55 -8.85 -9.03
N THR A 28 -16.75 -9.14 -9.54
CA THR A 28 -16.94 -10.04 -10.70
C THR A 28 -17.35 -9.33 -11.99
N GLU A 29 -18.05 -8.19 -11.89
CA GLU A 29 -18.75 -7.58 -13.03
C GLU A 29 -18.32 -6.14 -13.31
N THR A 30 -17.59 -5.48 -12.40
CA THR A 30 -17.13 -4.11 -12.64
C THR A 30 -15.71 -4.06 -13.18
N GLU A 31 -15.46 -3.16 -14.12
CA GLU A 31 -14.11 -2.88 -14.59
C GLU A 31 -13.25 -2.29 -13.46
N VAL A 32 -11.98 -2.71 -13.42
CA VAL A 32 -11.02 -2.17 -12.46
C VAL A 32 -10.59 -0.77 -12.90
N PRO A 33 -10.93 0.29 -12.18
CA PRO A 33 -10.51 1.63 -12.57
C PRO A 33 -9.00 1.75 -12.52
N THR A 34 -8.44 2.48 -13.47
CA THR A 34 -7.01 2.80 -13.45
C THR A 34 -6.80 4.12 -12.73
N SER A 35 -5.89 4.14 -11.77
CA SER A 35 -5.52 5.34 -11.04
C SER A 35 -4.01 5.52 -10.95
N VAL A 36 -3.60 6.77 -10.83
CA VAL A 36 -2.21 7.18 -10.67
C VAL A 36 -2.11 8.19 -9.53
N ARG A 37 -0.95 8.27 -8.92
CA ARG A 37 -0.62 9.28 -7.95
C ARG A 37 0.50 10.17 -8.48
N ILE A 38 0.25 11.47 -8.55
CA ILE A 38 1.20 12.46 -9.09
C ILE A 38 2.31 12.73 -8.08
N ASN A 39 3.54 12.84 -8.57
CA ASN A 39 4.66 13.26 -7.72
C ASN A 39 4.62 14.78 -7.50
N PRO A 40 4.43 15.25 -6.26
CA PRO A 40 4.25 16.69 -6.00
C PRO A 40 5.49 17.53 -6.24
N LEU A 41 6.68 16.90 -6.32
CA LEU A 41 7.95 17.62 -6.57
C LEU A 41 8.35 17.64 -8.06
N LYS A 42 7.58 16.97 -8.92
CA LYS A 42 7.86 16.90 -10.35
C LYS A 42 6.70 17.50 -11.13
N HIS A 43 7.04 18.34 -12.09
CA HIS A 43 6.07 19.04 -12.94
C HIS A 43 6.08 18.43 -14.33
N PRO A 44 5.31 17.35 -14.59
CA PRO A 44 5.29 16.72 -15.91
C PRO A 44 4.72 17.68 -16.95
N SER A 45 5.29 17.65 -18.15
CA SER A 45 4.79 18.42 -19.30
C SER A 45 3.44 17.91 -19.80
N ALA A 46 3.15 16.64 -19.55
CA ALA A 46 1.86 16.00 -19.84
C ALA A 46 1.62 14.84 -18.87
N LEU A 47 0.37 14.61 -18.53
CA LEU A 47 -0.11 13.43 -17.82
C LEU A 47 -1.04 12.63 -18.72
N PRO A 48 -1.23 11.32 -18.48
CA PRO A 48 -2.33 10.59 -19.10
C PRO A 48 -3.68 11.29 -18.87
N PRO A 49 -4.63 11.22 -19.82
CA PRO A 49 -5.94 11.85 -19.66
C PRO A 49 -6.64 11.40 -18.36
N THR A 50 -6.93 12.34 -17.48
CA THR A 50 -7.61 12.11 -16.20
C THR A 50 -9.12 12.21 -16.35
N GLU A 51 -9.84 11.49 -15.49
CA GLU A 51 -11.30 11.52 -15.39
C GLU A 51 -11.76 12.32 -14.17
N SER A 52 -11.24 11.96 -13.00
CA SER A 52 -11.59 12.60 -11.72
C SER A 52 -10.46 12.48 -10.71
N GLU A 53 -10.56 13.22 -9.64
CA GLU A 53 -9.67 13.12 -8.48
C GLU A 53 -10.04 11.90 -7.61
N VAL A 54 -9.05 11.35 -6.89
CA VAL A 54 -9.29 10.37 -5.84
C VAL A 54 -9.68 11.14 -4.56
N PRO A 55 -10.92 10.98 -4.03
CA PRO A 55 -11.45 11.85 -2.97
C PRO A 55 -10.64 11.87 -1.67
N TRP A 56 -9.85 10.83 -1.41
CA TRP A 56 -9.06 10.67 -0.18
C TRP A 56 -7.56 10.86 -0.36
N CYS A 57 -7.12 11.30 -1.55
CA CYS A 57 -5.70 11.54 -1.83
C CYS A 57 -5.54 12.76 -2.75
N GLU A 58 -4.92 13.83 -2.27
CA GLU A 58 -4.78 15.10 -3.00
C GLU A 58 -4.06 14.96 -4.35
N THR A 59 -3.12 14.03 -4.44
CA THR A 59 -2.33 13.79 -5.66
C THR A 59 -2.83 12.60 -6.46
N GLY A 60 -3.94 11.98 -6.02
CA GLY A 60 -4.53 10.81 -6.65
C GLY A 60 -5.51 11.19 -7.77
N MET A 61 -5.38 10.52 -8.94
CA MET A 61 -6.23 10.76 -10.10
C MET A 61 -6.71 9.44 -10.70
N TYR A 62 -7.98 9.35 -11.02
CA TYR A 62 -8.52 8.32 -11.91
C TYR A 62 -8.23 8.69 -13.37
N LEU A 63 -7.88 7.70 -14.18
CA LEU A 63 -7.63 7.87 -15.60
C LEU A 63 -8.87 7.46 -16.41
N LYS A 64 -9.13 8.14 -17.52
CA LYS A 64 -10.20 7.79 -18.45
C LYS A 64 -10.05 6.41 -19.07
N GLU A 65 -8.80 5.99 -19.28
CA GLU A 65 -8.43 4.69 -19.84
C GLU A 65 -7.07 4.25 -19.30
N ARG A 66 -6.76 2.97 -19.41
CA ARG A 66 -5.45 2.43 -19.03
C ARG A 66 -4.44 2.57 -20.17
N PRO A 67 -3.49 3.52 -20.11
CA PRO A 67 -2.47 3.65 -21.14
C PRO A 67 -1.40 2.56 -21.03
N LYS A 68 -0.57 2.44 -22.07
CA LYS A 68 0.63 1.60 -22.03
C LYS A 68 1.76 2.34 -21.31
N PHE A 69 1.75 2.32 -19.98
CA PHE A 69 2.68 3.04 -19.11
C PHE A 69 4.16 2.82 -19.46
N THR A 70 4.51 1.63 -19.97
CA THR A 70 5.89 1.31 -20.36
C THR A 70 6.45 2.17 -21.49
N TYR A 71 5.60 2.85 -22.23
CA TYR A 71 6.02 3.78 -23.30
C TYR A 71 5.93 5.25 -22.87
N ASP A 72 5.50 5.53 -21.64
CA ASP A 72 5.38 6.91 -21.17
C ASP A 72 6.68 7.38 -20.50
N PRO A 73 7.39 8.37 -21.06
CA PRO A 73 8.58 8.94 -20.45
C PRO A 73 8.33 9.51 -19.05
N MET A 74 7.14 10.06 -18.78
CA MET A 74 6.79 10.64 -17.49
C MET A 74 6.67 9.58 -16.39
N PHE A 75 6.19 8.37 -16.75
CA PHE A 75 6.21 7.23 -15.85
C PHE A 75 7.64 6.83 -15.46
N HIS A 76 8.55 6.74 -16.44
CA HIS A 76 9.95 6.41 -16.21
C HIS A 76 10.70 7.51 -15.46
N ALA A 77 10.33 8.77 -15.67
CA ALA A 77 10.86 9.90 -14.92
C ALA A 77 10.33 9.99 -13.49
N GLY A 78 9.37 9.13 -13.07
CA GLY A 78 8.75 9.15 -11.75
C GLY A 78 7.90 10.38 -11.49
N CYS A 79 7.28 10.95 -12.52
CA CYS A 79 6.35 12.07 -12.39
C CYS A 79 5.01 11.62 -11.81
N TYR A 80 4.69 10.34 -11.91
CA TYR A 80 3.55 9.70 -11.27
C TYR A 80 3.85 8.23 -10.96
N TYR A 81 3.07 7.66 -10.06
CA TYR A 81 3.08 6.23 -9.70
C TYR A 81 1.73 5.61 -10.06
N VAL A 82 1.71 4.48 -10.76
CA VAL A 82 0.48 3.72 -11.02
C VAL A 82 0.12 2.99 -9.74
N GLN A 83 -0.93 3.42 -9.08
CA GLN A 83 -1.33 2.94 -7.76
C GLN A 83 -2.85 2.79 -7.70
N GLU A 84 -3.32 1.72 -7.07
CA GLU A 84 -4.75 1.55 -6.81
C GLU A 84 -5.24 2.62 -5.84
N ALA A 85 -6.39 3.22 -6.14
CA ALA A 85 -6.94 4.31 -5.35
C ALA A 85 -7.16 3.92 -3.88
N ALA A 86 -7.62 2.69 -3.60
CA ALA A 86 -7.78 2.19 -2.22
C ALA A 86 -6.48 2.26 -1.43
N SER A 87 -5.33 1.92 -2.04
CA SER A 87 -4.01 2.00 -1.39
C SER A 87 -3.58 3.43 -1.07
N MET A 88 -4.16 4.44 -1.74
CA MET A 88 -3.90 5.85 -1.45
C MET A 88 -4.60 6.34 -0.19
N PHE A 89 -5.52 5.57 0.40
CA PHE A 89 -6.22 5.90 1.65
C PHE A 89 -5.28 6.08 2.85
N ILE A 90 -4.05 5.61 2.74
CA ILE A 90 -2.95 5.88 3.69
C ILE A 90 -2.78 7.39 3.98
N GLU A 91 -3.09 8.26 3.03
CA GLU A 91 -3.06 9.70 3.26
C GLU A 91 -4.01 10.11 4.41
N GLN A 92 -5.16 9.46 4.54
CA GLN A 92 -6.09 9.73 5.64
C GLN A 92 -5.54 9.26 7.00
N ALA A 93 -4.82 8.13 7.02
CA ALA A 93 -4.10 7.71 8.22
C ALA A 93 -3.04 8.75 8.63
N TYR A 94 -2.25 9.25 7.66
CA TYR A 94 -1.28 10.32 7.91
C TYR A 94 -1.95 11.59 8.48
N ARG A 95 -3.04 12.03 7.88
CA ARG A 95 -3.80 13.22 8.34
C ARG A 95 -4.30 13.03 9.78
N THR A 96 -4.77 11.84 10.12
CA THR A 96 -5.19 11.51 11.50
C THR A 96 -4.01 11.57 12.46
N ILE A 97 -2.88 10.93 12.13
CA ILE A 97 -1.68 10.93 12.97
C ILE A 97 -1.19 12.37 13.23
N THR A 98 -1.19 13.21 12.19
CA THR A 98 -0.68 14.58 12.29
C THR A 98 -1.58 15.54 13.08
N THR A 99 -2.76 15.11 13.50
CA THR A 99 -3.54 15.85 14.52
C THR A 99 -2.89 15.79 15.90
N ASP A 100 -2.14 14.74 16.20
CA ASP A 100 -1.52 14.52 17.50
C ASP A 100 -0.05 14.97 17.50
N PHE A 101 0.71 14.56 16.49
CA PHE A 101 2.12 14.94 16.35
C PHE A 101 2.62 14.76 14.90
N VAL A 102 3.71 15.44 14.58
CA VAL A 102 4.41 15.27 13.30
C VAL A 102 5.47 14.16 13.46
N PRO A 103 5.35 13.02 12.74
CA PRO A 103 6.33 11.94 12.83
C PRO A 103 7.74 12.40 12.44
N GLN A 104 8.75 11.94 13.16
CA GLN A 104 10.17 12.15 12.83
C GLN A 104 10.81 10.90 12.23
N ARG A 105 10.28 9.73 12.56
CA ARG A 105 10.81 8.44 12.11
C ARG A 105 9.65 7.49 11.83
N LEU A 106 9.51 7.12 10.56
CA LEU A 106 8.50 6.18 10.08
C LEU A 106 9.16 4.94 9.48
N LEU A 107 8.67 3.77 9.85
CA LEU A 107 9.00 2.49 9.22
C LEU A 107 7.83 2.05 8.34
N ASP A 108 8.09 1.79 7.06
CA ASP A 108 7.21 1.03 6.17
C ASP A 108 7.79 -0.40 6.08
N LEU A 109 7.19 -1.33 6.82
CA LEU A 109 7.80 -2.62 7.15
C LEU A 109 7.82 -3.61 5.99
N CYS A 110 6.77 -3.61 5.15
CA CYS A 110 6.59 -4.52 4.01
C CYS A 110 6.39 -3.68 2.74
N ALA A 111 7.40 -2.90 2.39
CA ALA A 111 7.28 -1.72 1.54
C ALA A 111 7.18 -1.99 0.03
N ALA A 112 7.70 -3.13 -0.46
CA ALA A 112 7.76 -3.40 -1.90
C ALA A 112 6.37 -3.57 -2.54
N PRO A 113 6.17 -3.02 -3.73
CA PRO A 113 7.14 -2.42 -4.65
C PRO A 113 7.40 -0.91 -4.45
N GLY A 114 6.85 -0.25 -3.40
CA GLY A 114 7.14 1.14 -3.07
C GLY A 114 6.00 2.14 -3.30
N GLY A 115 4.80 1.68 -3.68
CA GLY A 115 3.64 2.55 -3.88
C GLY A 115 3.23 3.29 -2.61
N LYS A 116 3.16 2.59 -1.49
CA LYS A 116 2.85 3.18 -0.18
C LYS A 116 4.03 3.98 0.37
N SER A 117 5.27 3.47 0.24
CA SER A 117 6.48 4.18 0.67
C SER A 117 6.66 5.53 -0.02
N THR A 118 6.44 5.59 -1.33
CA THR A 118 6.51 6.86 -2.08
C THR A 118 5.39 7.82 -1.71
N LEU A 119 4.21 7.33 -1.29
CA LEU A 119 3.15 8.15 -0.72
C LEU A 119 3.56 8.68 0.65
N TRP A 120 3.99 7.82 1.58
CA TRP A 120 4.53 8.25 2.87
C TRP A 120 5.58 9.33 2.70
N ARG A 121 6.58 9.11 1.82
CA ARG A 121 7.64 10.10 1.61
C ARG A 121 7.11 11.45 1.14
N SER A 122 6.08 11.47 0.28
CA SER A 122 5.48 12.71 -0.22
C SER A 122 4.70 13.48 0.85
N LEU A 123 4.16 12.78 1.84
CA LEU A 123 3.40 13.36 2.94
C LEU A 123 4.29 13.84 4.10
N LEU A 124 5.39 13.14 4.35
CA LEU A 124 6.29 13.43 5.46
C LEU A 124 7.10 14.72 5.20
N PRO A 125 7.29 15.59 6.22
CA PRO A 125 8.15 16.76 6.09
C PRO A 125 9.59 16.42 5.74
N THR A 126 10.30 17.39 5.20
CA THR A 126 11.76 17.31 5.02
C THR A 126 12.44 17.11 6.37
N GLY A 127 13.43 16.20 6.42
CA GLY A 127 14.14 15.83 7.65
C GLY A 127 13.48 14.70 8.44
N THR A 128 12.27 14.26 8.08
CA THR A 128 11.67 13.04 8.63
C THR A 128 12.27 11.82 7.99
N LEU A 129 12.84 10.91 8.77
CA LEU A 129 13.39 9.65 8.30
C LEU A 129 12.26 8.66 7.93
N LEU A 130 12.25 8.23 6.69
CA LEU A 130 11.49 7.06 6.23
C LEU A 130 12.43 5.87 6.10
N VAL A 131 12.16 4.80 6.83
CA VAL A 131 12.79 3.49 6.58
C VAL A 131 11.80 2.64 5.80
N ALA A 132 12.12 2.32 4.56
CA ALA A 132 11.32 1.45 3.69
C ALA A 132 11.99 0.08 3.62
N ASN A 133 11.35 -0.93 4.20
CA ASN A 133 11.91 -2.27 4.37
C ASN A 133 11.20 -3.31 3.52
N GLU A 134 11.97 -4.23 2.98
CA GLU A 134 11.45 -5.43 2.30
C GLU A 134 12.41 -6.59 2.52
N PRO A 135 12.01 -7.68 3.22
CA PRO A 135 12.90 -8.78 3.54
C PRO A 135 13.37 -9.58 2.31
N ILE A 136 12.60 -9.60 1.22
CA ILE A 136 12.94 -10.33 0.00
C ILE A 136 13.83 -9.46 -0.90
N ARG A 137 15.10 -9.79 -1.03
CA ARG A 137 16.11 -8.99 -1.75
C ARG A 137 15.70 -8.56 -3.16
N GLN A 138 15.08 -9.45 -3.94
CA GLN A 138 14.64 -9.11 -5.29
C GLN A 138 13.55 -8.02 -5.28
N ARG A 139 12.63 -8.09 -4.32
CA ARG A 139 11.59 -7.08 -4.13
C ARG A 139 12.17 -5.79 -3.55
N ALA A 140 13.16 -5.89 -2.66
CA ALA A 140 13.87 -4.72 -2.12
C ALA A 140 14.61 -3.92 -3.21
N GLN A 141 15.14 -4.58 -4.25
CA GLN A 141 15.71 -3.89 -5.41
C GLN A 141 14.67 -3.07 -6.15
N VAL A 142 13.49 -3.64 -6.43
CA VAL A 142 12.38 -2.91 -7.07
C VAL A 142 11.92 -1.72 -6.22
N LEU A 143 11.85 -1.91 -4.91
CA LEU A 143 11.55 -0.83 -3.95
C LEU A 143 12.58 0.31 -4.07
N ALA A 144 13.87 -0.02 -4.02
CA ALA A 144 14.95 0.96 -4.13
C ALA A 144 14.93 1.72 -5.46
N GLU A 145 14.67 1.03 -6.58
CA GLU A 145 14.51 1.64 -7.90
C GLU A 145 13.34 2.62 -7.93
N ASN A 146 12.18 2.24 -7.37
CA ASN A 146 10.99 3.09 -7.34
C ASN A 146 11.18 4.32 -6.44
N LEU A 147 11.82 4.16 -5.28
CA LEU A 147 12.16 5.29 -4.40
C LEU A 147 13.18 6.23 -5.04
N THR A 148 14.20 5.69 -5.70
CA THR A 148 15.19 6.48 -6.46
C THR A 148 14.51 7.25 -7.59
N LYS A 149 13.65 6.57 -8.34
CA LYS A 149 12.86 7.18 -9.41
C LYS A 149 11.90 8.26 -8.89
N TRP A 150 11.32 8.06 -7.70
CA TRP A 150 10.48 9.07 -7.05
C TRP A 150 11.27 10.33 -6.71
N GLY A 151 12.51 10.18 -6.20
CA GLY A 151 13.52 11.24 -6.15
C GLY A 151 13.39 12.18 -4.94
N GLN A 152 12.75 11.75 -3.86
CA GLN A 152 12.70 12.50 -2.60
C GLN A 152 13.78 12.01 -1.62
N PRO A 153 14.42 12.91 -0.86
CA PRO A 153 15.44 12.56 0.13
C PRO A 153 14.84 11.97 1.42
N ASP A 154 15.68 11.76 2.41
CA ASP A 154 15.31 11.31 3.76
C ASP A 154 14.65 9.92 3.80
N VAL A 155 15.07 9.03 2.89
CA VAL A 155 14.60 7.65 2.82
C VAL A 155 15.77 6.67 2.82
N VAL A 156 15.64 5.60 3.59
CA VAL A 156 16.59 4.48 3.65
C VAL A 156 15.85 3.20 3.26
N CYS A 157 16.38 2.48 2.27
CA CYS A 157 15.93 1.14 1.93
C CYS A 157 16.70 0.11 2.76
N THR A 158 15.97 -0.81 3.38
CA THR A 158 16.53 -1.95 4.11
C THR A 158 16.00 -3.27 3.58
N SER A 159 16.74 -4.36 3.84
CA SER A 159 16.29 -5.72 3.57
C SER A 159 16.53 -6.56 4.82
N ALA A 160 15.64 -6.43 5.78
CA ALA A 160 15.70 -7.03 7.11
C ALA A 160 14.37 -7.74 7.44
N TYR A 161 14.43 -8.75 8.29
CA TYR A 161 13.23 -9.37 8.83
C TYR A 161 12.65 -8.50 9.97
N PRO A 162 11.34 -8.62 10.28
CA PRO A 162 10.68 -7.79 11.29
C PRO A 162 11.34 -7.82 12.67
N GLU A 163 11.82 -8.96 13.12
CA GLU A 163 12.52 -9.15 14.38
C GLU A 163 13.84 -8.40 14.49
N GLU A 164 14.48 -8.09 13.37
CA GLU A 164 15.74 -7.34 13.34
C GLU A 164 15.56 -5.86 13.71
N PHE A 165 14.33 -5.36 13.72
CA PHE A 165 14.00 -4.00 14.18
C PHE A 165 13.79 -3.92 15.70
N ALA A 166 13.44 -5.02 16.37
CA ALA A 166 13.17 -5.04 17.82
C ALA A 166 14.31 -4.45 18.67
N PRO A 167 15.61 -4.70 18.37
CA PRO A 167 16.73 -4.13 19.15
C PRO A 167 16.83 -2.60 19.09
N LEU A 168 16.14 -1.93 18.14
CA LEU A 168 16.12 -0.47 18.06
C LEU A 168 15.34 0.17 19.21
N GLY A 169 14.41 -0.56 19.85
CA GLY A 169 13.63 -0.16 21.01
C GLY A 169 13.02 1.23 20.92
N SER A 170 11.69 1.34 20.87
CA SER A 170 10.97 2.63 20.86
C SER A 170 11.51 3.68 19.86
N PHE A 171 12.07 3.22 18.74
CA PHE A 171 12.74 4.11 17.78
C PHE A 171 11.77 4.81 16.84
N PHE A 172 10.73 4.12 16.35
CA PHE A 172 9.82 4.67 15.35
C PHE A 172 8.59 5.33 15.99
N ASP A 173 8.20 6.48 15.45
CA ASP A 173 6.97 7.17 15.82
C ASP A 173 5.75 6.52 15.17
N VAL A 174 5.95 5.99 13.96
CA VAL A 174 4.93 5.30 13.16
C VAL A 174 5.54 4.06 12.55
N ILE A 175 4.83 2.95 12.61
CA ILE A 175 5.14 1.73 11.86
C ILE A 175 3.94 1.42 10.97
N ALA A 176 4.16 1.43 9.65
CA ALA A 176 3.18 1.02 8.65
C ALA A 176 3.42 -0.45 8.27
N THR A 177 2.34 -1.25 8.27
CA THR A 177 2.41 -2.71 8.09
C THR A 177 1.46 -3.18 7.00
N ASP A 178 1.87 -3.05 5.74
CA ASP A 178 1.17 -3.70 4.61
C ASP A 178 1.59 -5.16 4.51
N VAL A 179 1.16 -5.93 5.49
CA VAL A 179 1.57 -7.34 5.67
C VAL A 179 0.91 -8.27 4.66
N PRO A 180 1.52 -9.44 4.35
CA PRO A 180 0.95 -10.40 3.43
C PRO A 180 -0.46 -10.82 3.83
N CYS A 181 -1.38 -10.86 2.87
CA CYS A 181 -2.77 -11.24 3.05
C CYS A 181 -3.16 -12.44 2.17
N SER A 182 -4.38 -12.93 2.30
CA SER A 182 -4.96 -14.06 1.57
C SER A 182 -5.36 -13.75 0.12
N GLY A 183 -5.23 -12.51 -0.32
CA GLY A 183 -5.27 -12.14 -1.74
C GLY A 183 -6.63 -11.78 -2.31
N GLU A 184 -7.66 -11.57 -1.50
CA GLU A 184 -9.03 -11.21 -1.95
C GLU A 184 -9.04 -9.94 -2.81
N GLY A 185 -8.15 -8.99 -2.53
CA GLY A 185 -7.97 -7.78 -3.34
C GLY A 185 -7.51 -8.03 -4.78
N MET A 186 -7.03 -9.26 -5.06
CA MET A 186 -6.59 -9.67 -6.40
C MET A 186 -7.68 -10.38 -7.21
N PHE A 187 -8.82 -10.76 -6.62
CA PHE A 187 -9.87 -11.53 -7.30
C PHE A 187 -10.31 -10.88 -8.61
N ARG A 188 -10.45 -9.56 -8.66
CA ARG A 188 -10.80 -8.81 -9.89
C ARG A 188 -9.71 -8.80 -10.96
N LYS A 189 -8.49 -9.22 -10.64
CA LYS A 189 -7.31 -9.05 -11.50
C LYS A 189 -6.67 -10.37 -11.90
N ASP A 190 -6.88 -11.41 -11.09
CA ASP A 190 -6.21 -12.70 -11.23
C ASP A 190 -7.14 -13.83 -10.77
N GLU A 191 -7.61 -14.63 -11.73
CA GLU A 191 -8.40 -15.82 -11.45
C GLU A 191 -7.63 -16.87 -10.65
N GLY A 192 -6.29 -16.86 -10.72
CA GLY A 192 -5.43 -17.72 -9.91
C GLY A 192 -5.61 -17.46 -8.43
N ALA A 193 -5.74 -16.19 -8.02
CA ALA A 193 -5.97 -15.81 -6.63
C ALA A 193 -7.30 -16.36 -6.08
N VAL A 194 -8.33 -16.45 -6.92
CA VAL A 194 -9.62 -17.06 -6.54
C VAL A 194 -9.48 -18.57 -6.32
N ASN A 195 -8.71 -19.25 -7.18
CA ASN A 195 -8.51 -20.69 -7.11
C ASN A 195 -7.62 -21.12 -5.92
N GLU A 196 -6.69 -20.26 -5.52
CA GLU A 196 -5.77 -20.52 -4.39
C GLU A 196 -6.37 -20.16 -3.03
N TRP A 197 -7.44 -19.37 -3.03
CA TRP A 197 -8.06 -18.89 -1.79
C TRP A 197 -8.73 -20.05 -1.02
N SER A 198 -8.57 -20.04 0.30
CA SER A 198 -9.24 -20.97 1.21
C SER A 198 -9.27 -20.36 2.64
N ILE A 199 -10.19 -20.81 3.48
CA ILE A 199 -10.27 -20.44 4.90
C ILE A 199 -8.92 -20.72 5.60
N GLN A 200 -8.30 -21.87 5.31
CA GLN A 200 -7.00 -22.22 5.86
C GLN A 200 -5.90 -21.24 5.44
N ALA A 201 -5.94 -20.70 4.22
CA ALA A 201 -5.02 -19.66 3.76
C ALA A 201 -5.26 -18.34 4.49
N VAL A 202 -6.51 -17.96 4.74
CA VAL A 202 -6.89 -16.79 5.55
C VAL A 202 -6.35 -16.92 6.98
N ASP A 203 -6.60 -18.04 7.66
CA ASP A 203 -6.12 -18.30 9.02
C ASP A 203 -4.59 -18.26 9.10
N ALA A 204 -3.91 -18.89 8.14
CA ALA A 204 -2.45 -18.88 8.08
C ALA A 204 -1.88 -17.46 7.83
N CYS A 205 -2.55 -16.66 7.01
CA CYS A 205 -2.19 -15.26 6.80
C CYS A 205 -2.41 -14.43 8.06
N ALA A 206 -3.55 -14.59 8.75
CA ALA A 206 -3.85 -13.89 10.00
C ALA A 206 -2.80 -14.18 11.09
N ALA A 207 -2.43 -15.47 11.27
CA ALA A 207 -1.36 -15.86 12.18
C ALA A 207 -0.02 -15.20 11.85
N ARG A 208 0.38 -15.23 10.56
CA ARG A 208 1.61 -14.60 10.08
C ARG A 208 1.60 -13.08 10.28
N GLN A 209 0.48 -12.42 10.02
CA GLN A 209 0.33 -10.98 10.22
C GLN A 209 0.56 -10.62 11.70
N TRP A 210 -0.03 -11.41 12.59
CA TRP A 210 0.13 -11.25 14.03
C TRP A 210 1.59 -11.42 14.47
N ASP A 211 2.27 -12.45 13.99
CA ASP A 211 3.68 -12.70 14.29
C ASP A 211 4.58 -11.54 13.82
N ILE A 212 4.33 -11.01 12.63
CA ILE A 212 5.05 -9.85 12.08
C ILE A 212 4.85 -8.62 12.98
N VAL A 213 3.61 -8.31 13.34
CA VAL A 213 3.29 -7.17 14.21
C VAL A 213 3.94 -7.31 15.57
N GLN A 214 3.83 -8.49 16.20
CA GLN A 214 4.47 -8.75 17.50
C GLN A 214 6.00 -8.59 17.43
N SER A 215 6.62 -9.06 16.36
CA SER A 215 8.07 -9.02 16.18
C SER A 215 8.59 -7.57 16.06
N VAL A 216 7.86 -6.68 15.42
CA VAL A 216 8.27 -5.28 15.22
C VAL A 216 7.79 -4.35 16.34
N TRP A 217 6.82 -4.77 17.15
CA TRP A 217 6.20 -3.97 18.20
C TRP A 217 7.18 -3.27 19.14
N PRO A 218 8.29 -3.91 19.60
CA PRO A 218 9.26 -3.24 20.48
C PRO A 218 9.95 -2.03 19.86
N ALA A 219 9.96 -1.92 18.52
CA ALA A 219 10.54 -0.79 17.82
C ALA A 219 9.60 0.43 17.75
N LEU A 220 8.30 0.26 18.06
CA LEU A 220 7.34 1.36 18.14
C LEU A 220 7.47 2.07 19.50
N ARG A 221 7.56 3.40 19.48
CA ARG A 221 7.59 4.18 20.73
C ARG A 221 6.24 4.16 21.44
N GLU A 222 6.24 4.40 22.74
CA GLU A 222 5.03 4.66 23.50
C GLU A 222 4.30 5.90 22.94
N GLY A 223 2.99 5.79 22.75
CA GLY A 223 2.18 6.83 22.09
C GLY A 223 2.41 6.97 20.58
N GLY A 224 3.13 6.02 19.95
CA GLY A 224 3.27 5.91 18.51
C GLY A 224 2.08 5.22 17.84
N TYR A 225 2.05 5.24 16.51
CA TYR A 225 0.98 4.63 15.73
C TYR A 225 1.46 3.41 14.95
N LEU A 226 0.68 2.35 15.02
CA LEU A 226 0.74 1.23 14.06
C LEU A 226 -0.39 1.42 13.04
N VAL A 227 -0.07 1.34 11.74
CA VAL A 227 -0.99 1.55 10.60
C VAL A 227 -1.00 0.32 9.72
#